data_cacf96b3bb9fe5150415410e5c3d9d5a
#
_entry.id   cacf96b3bb9fe5150415410e5c3d9d5a
#
_cell.length_a   1.000
_cell.length_b   1.000
_cell.length_c   1.000
_cell.angle_alpha   90.00
_cell.angle_beta   90.00
_cell.angle_gamma   90.00
#
_symmetry.space_group_name_H-M   'P 1'
#
loop_
_entity.id
_entity.type
_entity.pdbx_description
1 polymer ?
#
loop_
_entity_poly.entity_id
_entity_poly.type
_entity_poly.pdbx_seq_one_letter_code
_entity_poly.pdbx_strand_id
1 'polypeptide(L)'
;MKKYNRIFVIVLDSLGIGAMPDSERFGDTDVDTFGHILERMQTLDIPNLTRLGMLNLHCGGQMQPAAEPIGRFTRLAEASNGKDTMTGHWEMMGIKTEKPFKTFTEHGFPPELIAELEKQCGKKVIGNKSASGTEIIEELGEEEIKNGSMIVYTSADSVLQICGNEETFDLQNLYRCCEIARKITLKDEWRVGRVIARPYVGKKKGEFVRTSNRHDYALKPTGLTALNALKDSGLDVISVGKINDIFCGEGITEALRSKSSVHGMEQTIDICEKDFTGLCYVNLVDFDALWGHRRNVTGYGEEIERFDKNLGILMEKLRDDDLLILTADHGNDPTYKGTDHTREYVPFIAYSKSMKCGGAIDEEATFAVIGATIADNFGVKMPEGTIGHSILEEL
;
A
#
# COMPACT_ATOMS: atom_id res chain seq x y z
N MET A 1 13.35 23.11 17.13
CA MET A 1 12.56 24.02 16.27
C MET A 1 12.18 23.21 15.03
N LYS A 2 10.91 23.21 14.61
CA LYS A 2 10.54 22.51 13.38
C LYS A 2 11.32 23.08 12.19
N LYS A 3 11.83 22.19 11.34
CA LYS A 3 12.60 22.55 10.16
C LYS A 3 11.68 22.77 8.96
N TYR A 4 10.63 21.94 8.84
CA TYR A 4 9.66 21.99 7.76
C TYR A 4 8.24 22.21 8.31
N ASN A 5 7.44 23.03 7.62
CA ASN A 5 6.06 23.32 8.03
C ASN A 5 5.07 22.26 7.55
N ARG A 6 5.26 21.79 6.32
CA ARG A 6 4.44 20.74 5.72
C ARG A 6 5.36 19.63 5.21
N ILE A 7 4.97 18.39 5.42
CA ILE A 7 5.67 17.22 4.89
C ILE A 7 4.72 16.44 3.98
N PHE A 8 5.19 16.15 2.77
CA PHE A 8 4.48 15.35 1.78
C PHE A 8 5.20 14.01 1.65
N VAL A 9 4.55 12.92 2.01
CA VAL A 9 5.08 11.56 1.79
C VAL A 9 4.26 10.92 0.69
N ILE A 10 4.91 10.57 -0.41
CA ILE A 10 4.29 9.92 -1.57
C ILE A 10 4.84 8.51 -1.69
N VAL A 11 3.96 7.53 -1.56
CA VAL A 11 4.27 6.11 -1.73
C VAL A 11 3.89 5.71 -3.16
N LEU A 12 4.90 5.34 -3.94
CA LEU A 12 4.74 4.68 -5.24
C LEU A 12 4.52 3.19 -4.92
N ASP A 13 3.26 2.79 -4.80
CA ASP A 13 2.85 1.45 -4.32
C ASP A 13 3.60 0.35 -5.10
N SER A 14 4.40 -0.44 -4.40
CA SER A 14 5.21 -1.54 -4.93
C SER A 14 6.47 -1.20 -5.73
N LEU A 15 6.98 0.03 -5.73
CA LEU A 15 8.22 0.36 -6.46
C LEU A 15 9.48 -0.08 -5.68
N GLY A 16 9.74 -1.39 -5.64
CA GLY A 16 10.98 -1.94 -5.08
C GLY A 16 12.22 -1.63 -5.94
N ILE A 17 13.39 -1.72 -5.31
CA ILE A 17 14.71 -1.43 -5.90
C ILE A 17 15.74 -2.51 -5.58
N GLY A 18 15.35 -3.75 -5.82
CA GLY A 18 16.23 -4.91 -5.67
C GLY A 18 16.03 -5.72 -4.40
N ALA A 19 16.37 -7.00 -4.49
CA ALA A 19 16.16 -8.00 -3.45
C ALA A 19 16.78 -7.61 -2.10
N MET A 20 16.02 -7.76 -1.03
CA MET A 20 16.55 -7.70 0.33
C MET A 20 17.36 -8.96 0.67
N PRO A 21 18.29 -8.90 1.65
CA PRO A 21 19.10 -10.06 2.05
C PRO A 21 18.29 -11.28 2.51
N ASP A 22 17.07 -11.06 2.99
CA ASP A 22 16.16 -12.11 3.45
C ASP A 22 15.08 -12.50 2.43
N SER A 23 15.15 -12.00 1.20
CA SER A 23 14.17 -12.25 0.14
C SER A 23 13.95 -13.73 -0.16
N GLU A 24 15.00 -14.56 -0.09
CA GLU A 24 14.90 -16.01 -0.28
C GLU A 24 13.93 -16.67 0.72
N ARG A 25 13.81 -16.14 1.96
CA ARG A 25 12.85 -16.64 2.96
C ARG A 25 11.39 -16.45 2.53
N PHE A 26 11.15 -15.52 1.63
CA PHE A 26 9.85 -15.23 1.03
C PHE A 26 9.66 -15.91 -0.33
N GLY A 27 10.67 -16.67 -0.79
CA GLY A 27 10.67 -17.31 -2.09
C GLY A 27 11.01 -16.37 -3.25
N ASP A 28 11.51 -15.19 -2.95
CA ASP A 28 11.80 -14.12 -3.89
C ASP A 28 13.32 -14.10 -4.18
N THR A 29 13.71 -14.61 -5.34
CA THR A 29 15.09 -14.63 -5.83
C THR A 29 15.19 -13.78 -7.08
N ASP A 30 16.27 -13.02 -7.21
CA ASP A 30 16.51 -12.17 -8.39
C ASP A 30 15.36 -11.19 -8.69
N VAL A 31 14.75 -10.62 -7.64
CA VAL A 31 13.69 -9.63 -7.75
C VAL A 31 14.28 -8.22 -7.76
N ASP A 32 13.80 -7.38 -8.67
CA ASP A 32 14.23 -5.99 -8.82
C ASP A 32 13.20 -5.22 -9.64
N THR A 33 12.14 -4.74 -8.97
CA THR A 33 11.02 -4.10 -9.65
C THR A 33 11.48 -2.97 -10.57
N PHE A 34 12.20 -1.98 -10.06
CA PHE A 34 12.62 -0.83 -10.85
C PHE A 34 13.73 -1.19 -11.84
N GLY A 35 14.74 -1.97 -11.43
CA GLY A 35 15.84 -2.39 -12.29
C GLY A 35 15.37 -3.20 -13.50
N HIS A 36 14.49 -4.18 -13.29
CA HIS A 36 13.96 -4.99 -14.39
C HIS A 36 13.05 -4.19 -15.35
N ILE A 37 12.32 -3.17 -14.82
CA ILE A 37 11.58 -2.24 -15.67
C ILE A 37 12.57 -1.46 -16.55
N LEU A 38 13.63 -0.92 -15.98
CA LEU A 38 14.68 -0.19 -16.75
C LEU A 38 15.36 -1.10 -17.78
N GLU A 39 15.65 -2.35 -17.43
CA GLU A 39 16.24 -3.32 -18.36
C GLU A 39 15.32 -3.63 -19.54
N ARG A 40 14.01 -3.71 -19.32
CA ARG A 40 13.02 -4.00 -20.38
C ARG A 40 12.70 -2.79 -21.23
N MET A 41 12.51 -1.62 -20.62
CA MET A 41 12.17 -0.38 -21.30
C MET A 41 13.39 0.28 -21.94
N GLN A 42 14.61 0.01 -21.42
CA GLN A 42 15.89 0.61 -21.79
C GLN A 42 16.01 2.10 -21.43
N THR A 43 14.97 2.89 -21.65
CA THR A 43 14.90 4.32 -21.30
C THR A 43 13.51 4.65 -20.77
N LEU A 44 13.45 5.57 -19.79
CA LEU A 44 12.22 6.19 -19.28
C LEU A 44 12.38 7.71 -19.29
N ASP A 45 11.31 8.43 -19.60
CA ASP A 45 11.28 9.91 -19.52
C ASP A 45 10.98 10.36 -18.08
N ILE A 46 12.00 10.30 -17.20
CA ILE A 46 11.92 10.59 -15.77
C ILE A 46 12.95 11.65 -15.30
N PRO A 47 12.96 12.85 -15.90
CA PRO A 47 13.97 13.86 -15.59
C PRO A 47 13.93 14.35 -14.14
N ASN A 48 12.75 14.40 -13.50
CA ASN A 48 12.60 14.88 -12.14
C ASN A 48 13.10 13.84 -11.12
N LEU A 49 12.70 12.57 -11.25
CA LEU A 49 13.24 11.47 -10.45
C LEU A 49 14.75 11.33 -10.62
N THR A 50 15.27 11.49 -11.85
CA THR A 50 16.72 11.49 -12.12
C THR A 50 17.41 12.61 -11.34
N ARG A 51 16.91 13.85 -11.44
CA ARG A 51 17.46 14.99 -10.70
C ARG A 51 17.41 14.81 -9.19
N LEU A 52 16.37 14.16 -8.67
CA LEU A 52 16.23 13.86 -7.26
C LEU A 52 17.17 12.76 -6.76
N GLY A 53 17.78 11.97 -7.66
CA GLY A 53 18.76 10.94 -7.32
C GLY A 53 18.24 9.50 -7.43
N MET A 54 17.08 9.26 -8.01
CA MET A 54 16.56 7.90 -8.17
C MET A 54 17.52 6.99 -8.94
N LEU A 55 18.09 7.48 -10.03
CA LEU A 55 19.10 6.74 -10.80
C LEU A 55 20.48 6.68 -10.14
N ASN A 56 20.75 7.54 -9.15
CA ASN A 56 21.97 7.44 -8.33
C ASN A 56 21.79 6.37 -7.25
N LEU A 57 20.56 6.17 -6.80
CA LEU A 57 20.21 5.12 -5.84
C LEU A 57 20.15 3.74 -6.52
N HIS A 58 19.50 3.66 -7.67
CA HIS A 58 19.35 2.43 -8.43
C HIS A 58 19.31 2.73 -9.95
N CYS A 59 20.25 2.18 -10.68
CA CYS A 59 20.45 2.45 -12.10
C CYS A 59 20.35 1.17 -12.93
N GLY A 60 19.80 1.27 -14.14
CA GLY A 60 19.65 0.15 -15.07
C GLY A 60 19.36 0.60 -16.49
N GLY A 61 19.32 -0.35 -17.44
CA GLY A 61 19.08 -0.09 -18.84
C GLY A 61 20.15 0.84 -19.45
N GLN A 62 19.70 1.85 -20.23
CA GLN A 62 20.57 2.87 -20.82
C GLN A 62 20.49 4.22 -20.07
N MET A 63 19.87 4.22 -18.88
CA MET A 63 19.70 5.42 -18.08
C MET A 63 21.01 5.81 -17.39
N GLN A 64 21.19 7.09 -17.13
CA GLN A 64 22.38 7.63 -16.47
C GLN A 64 21.99 8.40 -15.20
N PRO A 65 22.72 8.22 -14.09
CA PRO A 65 22.51 8.97 -12.86
C PRO A 65 22.78 10.46 -13.05
N ALA A 66 22.20 11.29 -12.20
CA ALA A 66 22.50 12.71 -12.16
C ALA A 66 23.92 12.93 -11.66
N ALA A 67 24.68 13.83 -12.32
CA ALA A 67 26.02 14.21 -11.86
C ALA A 67 25.98 14.93 -10.50
N GLU A 68 24.97 15.78 -10.31
CA GLU A 68 24.72 16.52 -9.08
C GLU A 68 23.25 16.37 -8.70
N PRO A 69 22.87 15.29 -7.98
CA PRO A 69 21.51 15.10 -7.53
C PRO A 69 21.11 16.16 -6.49
N ILE A 70 19.86 16.62 -6.55
CA ILE A 70 19.37 17.68 -5.66
C ILE A 70 18.62 17.12 -4.44
N GLY A 71 18.24 15.84 -4.44
CA GLY A 71 17.60 15.16 -3.31
C GLY A 71 18.61 14.45 -2.42
N ARG A 72 18.23 14.21 -1.17
CA ARG A 72 18.92 13.24 -0.26
C ARG A 72 18.28 11.90 -0.47
N PHE A 73 19.06 10.85 -0.63
CA PHE A 73 18.50 9.55 -0.98
C PHE A 73 19.24 8.38 -0.31
N THR A 74 18.48 7.35 -0.02
CA THR A 74 18.99 6.04 0.44
C THR A 74 17.97 4.95 0.10
N ARG A 75 18.33 3.71 0.38
CA ARG A 75 17.41 2.58 0.36
C ARG A 75 17.03 2.18 1.78
N LEU A 76 15.79 1.77 1.96
CA LEU A 76 15.27 1.29 3.22
C LEU A 76 15.03 -0.22 3.14
N ALA A 77 15.47 -0.93 4.20
CA ALA A 77 15.13 -2.33 4.40
C ALA A 77 13.88 -2.44 5.27
N GLU A 78 13.01 -3.39 5.02
CA GLU A 78 11.83 -3.64 5.83
C GLU A 78 12.18 -4.53 7.05
N ALA A 79 11.98 -4.02 8.26
CA ALA A 79 12.22 -4.77 9.49
C ALA A 79 11.08 -5.74 9.85
N SER A 80 9.91 -5.53 9.29
CA SER A 80 8.73 -6.38 9.50
C SER A 80 8.82 -7.69 8.74
N ASN A 81 8.15 -8.73 9.24
CA ASN A 81 8.03 -10.04 8.60
C ASN A 81 6.84 -10.05 7.62
N GLY A 82 6.90 -9.24 6.56
CA GLY A 82 5.85 -9.16 5.55
C GLY A 82 6.40 -8.61 4.24
N LYS A 83 5.56 -8.52 3.24
CA LYS A 83 5.84 -7.87 1.96
C LYS A 83 4.54 -7.36 1.33
N ASP A 84 3.64 -6.88 2.18
CA ASP A 84 2.32 -6.42 1.77
C ASP A 84 2.10 -4.95 2.14
N THR A 85 1.18 -4.30 1.43
CA THR A 85 0.88 -2.88 1.57
C THR A 85 0.62 -2.44 3.02
N MET A 86 -0.13 -3.26 3.79
CA MET A 86 -0.45 -2.89 5.18
C MET A 86 0.80 -2.92 6.05
N THR A 87 1.61 -3.97 5.92
CA THR A 87 2.85 -4.15 6.69
C THR A 87 3.83 -3.00 6.42
N GLY A 88 4.09 -2.68 5.13
CA GLY A 88 5.00 -1.60 4.77
C GLY A 88 4.54 -0.24 5.27
N HIS A 89 3.27 0.12 5.05
CA HIS A 89 2.72 1.39 5.51
C HIS A 89 2.69 1.50 7.05
N TRP A 90 2.36 0.43 7.76
CA TRP A 90 2.38 0.43 9.23
C TRP A 90 3.81 0.60 9.75
N GLU A 91 4.79 -0.05 9.11
CA GLU A 91 6.18 0.12 9.49
C GLU A 91 6.67 1.54 9.25
N MET A 92 6.35 2.17 8.12
CA MET A 92 6.66 3.59 7.90
C MET A 92 6.21 4.48 9.06
N MET A 93 5.08 4.13 9.71
CA MET A 93 4.52 4.90 10.82
C MET A 93 4.85 4.32 12.20
N GLY A 94 5.86 3.42 12.28
CA GLY A 94 6.47 2.95 13.52
C GLY A 94 6.04 1.58 14.02
N ILE A 95 5.14 0.85 13.34
CA ILE A 95 4.67 -0.47 13.76
C ILE A 95 5.45 -1.59 13.08
N LYS A 96 6.23 -2.36 13.85
CA LYS A 96 6.85 -3.58 13.34
C LYS A 96 5.88 -4.76 13.37
N THR A 97 5.62 -5.36 12.24
CA THR A 97 4.79 -6.56 12.10
C THR A 97 5.66 -7.81 12.29
N GLU A 98 5.61 -8.42 13.49
CA GLU A 98 6.37 -9.64 13.80
C GLU A 98 5.78 -10.90 13.14
N LYS A 99 4.46 -10.98 13.05
CA LYS A 99 3.73 -12.10 12.45
C LYS A 99 3.08 -11.65 11.16
N PRO A 100 3.52 -12.19 10.01
CA PRO A 100 2.97 -11.79 8.71
C PRO A 100 1.50 -12.17 8.60
N PHE A 101 0.78 -11.45 7.76
CA PHE A 101 -0.56 -11.83 7.35
C PHE A 101 -0.52 -13.14 6.58
N LYS A 102 -1.57 -13.97 6.75
CA LYS A 102 -1.68 -15.23 6.04
C LYS A 102 -2.30 -15.04 4.67
N THR A 103 -1.76 -15.75 3.68
CA THR A 103 -2.38 -15.93 2.38
C THR A 103 -2.88 -17.38 2.26
N PHE A 104 -3.98 -17.58 1.54
CA PHE A 104 -4.62 -18.90 1.39
C PHE A 104 -4.86 -19.25 -0.08
N THR A 105 -3.90 -18.88 -0.93
CA THR A 105 -4.01 -18.95 -2.38
C THR A 105 -3.98 -20.37 -2.94
N GLU A 106 -3.19 -21.28 -2.34
CA GLU A 106 -2.97 -22.63 -2.88
C GLU A 106 -4.15 -23.58 -2.65
N HIS A 107 -4.72 -23.57 -1.43
CA HIS A 107 -5.71 -24.56 -1.01
C HIS A 107 -7.01 -23.97 -0.46
N GLY A 108 -7.17 -22.63 -0.52
CA GLY A 108 -8.25 -21.95 0.19
C GLY A 108 -8.04 -21.94 1.71
N PHE A 109 -9.06 -21.54 2.45
CA PHE A 109 -9.01 -21.44 3.92
C PHE A 109 -9.07 -22.82 4.58
N PRO A 110 -8.40 -23.01 5.74
CA PRO A 110 -8.42 -24.27 6.47
C PRO A 110 -9.86 -24.71 6.84
N PRO A 111 -10.13 -26.03 6.88
CA PRO A 111 -11.44 -26.56 7.22
C PRO A 111 -11.98 -26.06 8.56
N GLU A 112 -11.12 -25.84 9.55
CA GLU A 112 -11.47 -25.35 10.89
C GLU A 112 -12.01 -23.90 10.83
N LEU A 113 -11.40 -23.04 10.00
CA LEU A 113 -11.87 -21.66 9.77
C LEU A 113 -13.24 -21.69 9.08
N ILE A 114 -13.39 -22.51 8.05
CA ILE A 114 -14.65 -22.65 7.30
C ILE A 114 -15.76 -23.15 8.23
N ALA A 115 -15.50 -24.20 9.04
CA ALA A 115 -16.47 -24.74 9.97
C ALA A 115 -16.92 -23.71 11.03
N GLU A 116 -15.98 -22.91 11.55
CA GLU A 116 -16.30 -21.86 12.52
C GLU A 116 -17.12 -20.73 11.87
N LEU A 117 -16.80 -20.37 10.63
CA LEU A 117 -17.53 -19.37 9.85
C LEU A 117 -18.96 -19.84 9.56
N GLU A 118 -19.14 -21.08 9.09
CA GLU A 118 -20.47 -21.69 8.87
C GLU A 118 -21.31 -21.70 10.13
N LYS A 119 -20.72 -22.12 11.25
CA LYS A 119 -21.38 -22.18 12.55
C LYS A 119 -21.89 -20.83 13.02
N GLN A 120 -21.05 -19.79 12.93
CA GLN A 120 -21.42 -18.45 13.41
C GLN A 120 -22.33 -17.69 12.44
N CYS A 121 -22.16 -17.85 11.14
CA CYS A 121 -22.99 -17.23 10.11
C CYS A 121 -24.34 -17.96 9.91
N GLY A 122 -24.40 -19.24 10.25
CA GLY A 122 -25.59 -20.08 10.02
C GLY A 122 -25.82 -20.40 8.54
N LYS A 123 -24.78 -20.39 7.72
CA LYS A 123 -24.82 -20.61 6.28
C LYS A 123 -23.71 -21.54 5.85
N LYS A 124 -23.99 -22.38 4.83
CA LYS A 124 -22.96 -23.22 4.22
C LYS A 124 -22.04 -22.41 3.33
N VAL A 125 -20.76 -22.70 3.41
CA VAL A 125 -19.73 -22.10 2.54
C VAL A 125 -19.62 -22.91 1.25
N ILE A 126 -19.59 -22.18 0.13
CA ILE A 126 -19.21 -22.69 -1.19
C ILE A 126 -18.07 -21.86 -1.76
N GLY A 127 -17.28 -22.42 -2.67
CA GLY A 127 -16.10 -21.78 -3.27
C GLY A 127 -14.83 -22.19 -2.57
N ASN A 128 -14.43 -21.51 -1.52
CA ASN A 128 -13.20 -21.71 -0.72
C ASN A 128 -11.96 -21.98 -1.57
N LYS A 129 -11.67 -21.10 -2.51
CA LYS A 129 -10.51 -21.17 -3.42
C LYS A 129 -10.01 -19.78 -3.78
N SER A 130 -8.83 -19.71 -4.40
CA SER A 130 -8.36 -18.48 -5.03
C SER A 130 -9.10 -18.25 -6.35
N ALA A 131 -9.69 -17.07 -6.53
CA ALA A 131 -10.45 -16.74 -7.73
C ALA A 131 -10.56 -15.22 -7.96
N SER A 132 -10.92 -14.85 -9.19
CA SER A 132 -11.44 -13.52 -9.50
C SER A 132 -12.89 -13.38 -9.00
N GLY A 133 -13.21 -12.22 -8.40
CA GLY A 133 -14.56 -12.00 -7.86
C GLY A 133 -15.68 -11.99 -8.91
N THR A 134 -15.39 -11.72 -10.19
CA THR A 134 -16.36 -11.83 -11.28
C THR A 134 -16.55 -13.28 -11.70
N GLU A 135 -15.46 -14.03 -11.82
CA GLU A 135 -15.51 -15.43 -12.25
C GLU A 135 -16.22 -16.31 -11.22
N ILE A 136 -15.95 -16.11 -9.94
CA ILE A 136 -16.56 -16.95 -8.89
C ILE A 136 -18.06 -16.70 -8.74
N ILE A 137 -18.52 -15.47 -8.97
CA ILE A 137 -19.96 -15.16 -8.99
C ILE A 137 -20.63 -15.83 -10.18
N GLU A 138 -20.02 -15.79 -11.38
CA GLU A 138 -20.53 -16.47 -12.56
C GLU A 138 -20.56 -17.99 -12.40
N GLU A 139 -19.63 -18.55 -11.63
CA GLU A 139 -19.56 -20.00 -11.35
C GLU A 139 -20.59 -20.45 -10.31
N LEU A 140 -20.75 -19.70 -9.22
CA LEU A 140 -21.44 -20.16 -7.99
C LEU A 140 -22.71 -19.35 -7.65
N GLY A 141 -22.98 -18.26 -8.36
CA GLY A 141 -24.08 -17.35 -8.02
C GLY A 141 -25.46 -18.01 -8.07
N GLU A 142 -25.73 -18.89 -9.06
CA GLU A 142 -27.01 -19.63 -9.10
C GLU A 142 -27.15 -20.62 -7.95
N GLU A 143 -26.05 -21.27 -7.53
CA GLU A 143 -26.04 -22.18 -6.41
C GLU A 143 -26.25 -21.43 -5.08
N GLU A 144 -25.64 -20.27 -4.90
CA GLU A 144 -25.80 -19.39 -3.74
C GLU A 144 -27.28 -18.97 -3.60
N ILE A 145 -27.89 -18.47 -4.67
CA ILE A 145 -29.30 -18.04 -4.71
C ILE A 145 -30.24 -19.20 -4.37
N LYS A 146 -30.00 -20.38 -4.96
CA LYS A 146 -30.85 -21.55 -4.78
C LYS A 146 -30.79 -22.14 -3.37
N ASN A 147 -29.58 -22.22 -2.80
CA ASN A 147 -29.35 -22.95 -1.55
C ASN A 147 -29.23 -22.02 -0.33
N GLY A 148 -29.16 -20.68 -0.54
CA GLY A 148 -28.88 -19.71 0.52
C GLY A 148 -27.47 -19.85 1.11
N SER A 149 -26.53 -20.39 0.32
CA SER A 149 -25.14 -20.60 0.69
C SER A 149 -24.38 -19.28 0.73
N MET A 150 -23.13 -19.30 1.18
CA MET A 150 -22.23 -18.15 1.25
C MET A 150 -21.01 -18.43 0.36
N ILE A 151 -20.78 -17.63 -0.66
CA ILE A 151 -19.59 -17.75 -1.50
C ILE A 151 -18.40 -17.14 -0.76
N VAL A 152 -17.42 -17.97 -0.40
CA VAL A 152 -16.17 -17.54 0.25
C VAL A 152 -15.00 -17.84 -0.68
N TYR A 153 -14.10 -16.87 -0.86
CA TYR A 153 -12.93 -17.04 -1.71
C TYR A 153 -11.79 -16.10 -1.26
N THR A 154 -10.61 -16.32 -1.81
CA THR A 154 -9.44 -15.47 -1.61
C THR A 154 -8.87 -15.01 -2.95
N SER A 155 -7.82 -14.20 -2.94
CA SER A 155 -7.01 -13.79 -4.08
C SER A 155 -5.54 -13.84 -3.71
N ALA A 156 -4.65 -13.25 -4.50
CA ALA A 156 -3.22 -13.21 -4.20
C ALA A 156 -2.90 -12.48 -2.88
N ASP A 157 -3.70 -11.47 -2.54
CA ASP A 157 -3.56 -10.72 -1.28
C ASP A 157 -4.01 -11.54 -0.06
N SER A 158 -3.62 -11.05 1.13
CA SER A 158 -4.10 -11.58 2.42
C SER A 158 -5.54 -11.13 2.69
N VAL A 159 -6.50 -11.75 2.01
CA VAL A 159 -7.91 -11.38 2.07
C VAL A 159 -8.85 -12.58 2.18
N LEU A 160 -9.92 -12.42 2.97
CA LEU A 160 -11.08 -13.30 2.94
C LEU A 160 -12.25 -12.51 2.34
N GLN A 161 -12.81 -13.01 1.25
CA GLN A 161 -13.87 -12.32 0.53
C GLN A 161 -15.16 -13.13 0.57
N ILE A 162 -16.28 -12.45 0.82
CA ILE A 162 -17.59 -13.04 0.86
C ILE A 162 -18.47 -12.36 -0.18
N CYS A 163 -18.99 -13.12 -1.14
CA CYS A 163 -20.03 -12.64 -2.05
C CYS A 163 -21.42 -13.05 -1.51
N GLY A 164 -22.39 -12.17 -1.74
CA GLY A 164 -23.80 -12.44 -1.46
C GLY A 164 -24.68 -11.60 -2.38
N ASN A 165 -25.73 -12.23 -2.92
CA ASN A 165 -26.73 -11.55 -3.74
C ASN A 165 -27.59 -10.62 -2.88
N GLU A 166 -27.72 -9.35 -3.26
CA GLU A 166 -28.42 -8.36 -2.43
C GLU A 166 -29.91 -8.69 -2.23
N GLU A 167 -30.55 -9.36 -3.20
CA GLU A 167 -31.97 -9.70 -3.13
C GLU A 167 -32.26 -10.96 -2.29
N THR A 168 -31.35 -11.97 -2.35
CA THR A 168 -31.60 -13.30 -1.76
C THR A 168 -30.80 -13.56 -0.50
N PHE A 169 -29.57 -13.05 -0.42
CA PHE A 169 -28.71 -13.17 0.76
C PHE A 169 -28.99 -12.05 1.78
N ASP A 170 -29.44 -10.90 1.29
CA ASP A 170 -29.59 -9.63 2.01
C ASP A 170 -28.28 -8.95 2.37
N LEU A 171 -28.19 -7.66 2.03
CA LEU A 171 -26.97 -6.86 2.21
C LEU A 171 -26.52 -6.76 3.66
N GLN A 172 -27.46 -6.57 4.60
CA GLN A 172 -27.14 -6.48 6.03
C GLN A 172 -26.64 -7.82 6.58
N ASN A 173 -27.19 -8.93 6.07
CA ASN A 173 -26.72 -10.25 6.44
C ASN A 173 -25.32 -10.54 5.90
N LEU A 174 -25.00 -10.06 4.68
CA LEU A 174 -23.64 -10.12 4.12
C LEU A 174 -22.65 -9.36 5.01
N TYR A 175 -22.98 -8.14 5.41
CA TYR A 175 -22.14 -7.35 6.31
C TYR A 175 -21.94 -8.03 7.66
N ARG A 176 -23.02 -8.57 8.26
CA ARG A 176 -22.94 -9.35 9.51
C ARG A 176 -21.99 -10.55 9.37
N CYS A 177 -22.05 -11.29 8.25
CA CYS A 177 -21.14 -12.41 8.03
C CYS A 177 -19.68 -11.94 7.87
N CYS A 178 -19.43 -10.81 7.23
CA CYS A 178 -18.08 -10.23 7.13
C CYS A 178 -17.56 -9.75 8.49
N GLU A 179 -18.38 -9.17 9.35
CA GLU A 179 -18.00 -8.81 10.72
C GLU A 179 -17.63 -10.05 11.56
N ILE A 180 -18.39 -11.14 11.42
CA ILE A 180 -18.08 -12.42 12.04
C ILE A 180 -16.74 -12.94 11.50
N ALA A 181 -16.56 -12.97 10.17
CA ALA A 181 -15.32 -13.39 9.54
C ALA A 181 -14.13 -12.56 10.03
N ARG A 182 -14.29 -11.22 10.17
CA ARG A 182 -13.25 -10.34 10.72
C ARG A 182 -12.86 -10.71 12.13
N LYS A 183 -13.83 -11.03 13.01
CA LYS A 183 -13.57 -11.48 14.40
C LYS A 183 -12.85 -12.83 14.45
N ILE A 184 -13.26 -13.79 13.62
CA ILE A 184 -12.64 -15.11 13.53
C ILE A 184 -11.18 -14.99 13.06
N THR A 185 -10.94 -14.16 12.06
CA THR A 185 -9.62 -13.98 11.43
C THR A 185 -8.68 -13.04 12.20
N LEU A 186 -9.00 -12.68 13.45
CA LEU A 186 -8.06 -12.07 14.40
C LEU A 186 -7.08 -13.08 15.01
N LYS A 187 -7.40 -14.39 14.96
CA LYS A 187 -6.50 -15.44 15.43
C LYS A 187 -5.26 -15.49 14.52
N ASP A 188 -4.09 -15.66 15.14
CA ASP A 188 -2.80 -15.65 14.43
C ASP A 188 -2.72 -16.67 13.29
N GLU A 189 -3.30 -17.87 13.50
CA GLU A 189 -3.33 -18.92 12.49
C GLU A 189 -4.20 -18.61 11.26
N TRP A 190 -5.14 -17.67 11.41
CA TRP A 190 -6.12 -17.28 10.37
C TRP A 190 -6.06 -15.81 10.00
N ARG A 191 -5.04 -15.08 10.48
CA ARG A 191 -4.96 -13.62 10.36
C ARG A 191 -4.80 -13.19 8.91
N VAL A 192 -5.88 -12.64 8.34
CA VAL A 192 -5.85 -11.94 7.06
C VAL A 192 -5.88 -10.42 7.26
N GLY A 193 -5.28 -9.70 6.34
CA GLY A 193 -5.25 -8.23 6.37
C GLY A 193 -6.65 -7.62 6.24
N ARG A 194 -7.48 -8.17 5.35
CA ARG A 194 -8.83 -7.65 5.09
C ARG A 194 -9.86 -8.76 4.98
N VAL A 195 -11.09 -8.47 5.42
CA VAL A 195 -12.30 -9.20 5.04
C VAL A 195 -13.12 -8.27 4.15
N ILE A 196 -13.62 -8.76 3.02
CA ILE A 196 -14.29 -7.93 2.02
C ILE A 196 -15.69 -8.47 1.73
N ALA A 197 -16.70 -7.62 1.95
CA ALA A 197 -18.03 -7.85 1.45
C ALA A 197 -18.13 -7.51 -0.04
N ARG A 198 -18.56 -8.46 -0.86
CA ARG A 198 -18.71 -8.34 -2.31
C ARG A 198 -20.17 -8.58 -2.74
N PRO A 199 -21.06 -7.60 -2.52
CA PRO A 199 -22.45 -7.74 -2.95
C PRO A 199 -22.58 -7.72 -4.48
N TYR A 200 -23.59 -8.45 -4.96
CA TYR A 200 -23.93 -8.49 -6.38
C TYR A 200 -25.43 -8.62 -6.57
N VAL A 201 -25.91 -8.35 -7.78
CA VAL A 201 -27.30 -8.51 -8.22
C VAL A 201 -27.35 -9.38 -9.47
N GLY A 202 -28.55 -9.83 -9.87
CA GLY A 202 -28.77 -10.73 -10.99
C GLY A 202 -29.38 -12.05 -10.53
N LYS A 203 -30.02 -12.78 -11.47
CA LYS A 203 -30.77 -14.00 -11.14
C LYS A 203 -30.15 -15.27 -11.72
N LYS A 204 -29.34 -15.16 -12.74
CA LYS A 204 -28.70 -16.28 -13.42
C LYS A 204 -27.35 -15.88 -14.04
N LYS A 205 -26.58 -16.89 -14.39
CA LYS A 205 -25.30 -16.73 -15.10
C LYS A 205 -25.42 -15.81 -16.32
N GLY A 206 -24.48 -14.89 -16.47
CA GLY A 206 -24.45 -13.86 -17.51
C GLY A 206 -25.22 -12.58 -17.17
N GLU A 207 -25.96 -12.56 -16.05
CA GLU A 207 -26.68 -11.38 -15.55
C GLU A 207 -26.06 -10.82 -14.26
N PHE A 208 -25.07 -11.50 -13.69
CA PHE A 208 -24.51 -11.09 -12.42
C PHE A 208 -23.66 -9.83 -12.53
N VAL A 209 -23.97 -8.83 -11.72
CA VAL A 209 -23.25 -7.55 -11.68
C VAL A 209 -22.92 -7.19 -10.24
N ARG A 210 -21.65 -6.93 -9.98
CA ARG A 210 -21.19 -6.42 -8.65
C ARG A 210 -21.73 -5.02 -8.42
N THR A 211 -22.20 -4.74 -7.21
CA THR A 211 -22.73 -3.43 -6.85
C THR A 211 -21.65 -2.54 -6.21
N SER A 212 -21.97 -1.27 -6.03
CA SER A 212 -21.12 -0.30 -5.34
C SER A 212 -21.13 -0.47 -3.81
N ASN A 213 -21.98 -1.35 -3.26
CA ASN A 213 -22.12 -1.61 -1.81
C ASN A 213 -21.00 -2.52 -1.26
N ARG A 214 -19.86 -2.60 -1.95
CA ARG A 214 -18.64 -3.23 -1.42
C ARG A 214 -18.24 -2.57 -0.12
N HIS A 215 -17.88 -3.39 0.89
CA HIS A 215 -17.35 -2.91 2.14
C HIS A 215 -16.13 -3.73 2.58
N ASP A 216 -15.04 -3.03 2.95
CA ASP A 216 -13.80 -3.66 3.39
C ASP A 216 -13.66 -3.52 4.91
N TYR A 217 -13.47 -4.64 5.60
CA TYR A 217 -13.19 -4.75 7.03
C TYR A 217 -11.70 -4.99 7.21
N ALA A 218 -10.91 -3.94 7.15
CA ALA A 218 -9.46 -4.02 7.33
C ALA A 218 -9.11 -4.29 8.81
N LEU A 219 -7.94 -4.86 9.02
CA LEU A 219 -7.35 -4.93 10.36
C LEU A 219 -6.80 -3.55 10.71
N LYS A 220 -7.11 -3.07 11.92
CA LYS A 220 -6.50 -1.85 12.43
C LYS A 220 -5.02 -2.07 12.76
N PRO A 221 -4.19 -1.04 12.69
CA PRO A 221 -2.84 -1.09 13.23
C PRO A 221 -2.83 -1.68 14.65
N THR A 222 -1.82 -2.50 14.93
CA THR A 222 -1.74 -3.23 16.21
C THR A 222 -1.34 -2.34 17.40
N GLY A 223 -1.03 -1.09 17.16
CA GLY A 223 -0.68 -0.08 18.15
C GLY A 223 -0.89 1.34 17.63
N LEU A 224 -0.59 2.33 18.45
CA LEU A 224 -0.56 3.73 18.04
C LEU A 224 0.62 3.98 17.11
N THR A 225 0.43 4.85 16.13
CA THR A 225 1.39 5.19 15.07
C THR A 225 1.82 6.66 15.16
N ALA A 226 2.81 7.04 14.36
CA ALA A 226 3.16 8.44 14.16
C ALA A 226 1.95 9.31 13.78
N LEU A 227 1.00 8.76 12.98
CA LEU A 227 -0.22 9.49 12.58
C LEU A 227 -1.08 9.87 13.79
N ASN A 228 -1.24 8.94 14.77
CA ASN A 228 -1.96 9.22 16.01
C ASN A 228 -1.27 10.33 16.79
N ALA A 229 0.06 10.25 16.96
CA ALA A 229 0.83 11.22 17.72
C ALA A 229 0.78 12.63 17.10
N LEU A 230 0.85 12.73 15.76
CA LEU A 230 0.71 14.01 15.04
C LEU A 230 -0.68 14.61 15.25
N LYS A 231 -1.74 13.83 15.03
CA LYS A 231 -3.13 14.27 15.23
C LYS A 231 -3.39 14.72 16.66
N ASP A 232 -2.95 13.92 17.64
CA ASP A 232 -3.14 14.23 19.06
C ASP A 232 -2.37 15.50 19.50
N SER A 233 -1.33 15.86 18.75
CA SER A 233 -0.59 17.11 18.90
C SER A 233 -1.20 18.31 18.17
N GLY A 234 -2.38 18.12 17.56
CA GLY A 234 -3.12 19.19 16.85
C GLY A 234 -2.58 19.50 15.47
N LEU A 235 -1.80 18.60 14.87
CA LEU A 235 -1.30 18.74 13.51
C LEU A 235 -2.29 18.13 12.50
N ASP A 236 -2.25 18.63 11.28
CA ASP A 236 -3.02 18.06 10.18
C ASP A 236 -2.37 16.76 9.70
N VAL A 237 -3.21 15.75 9.45
CA VAL A 237 -2.82 14.49 8.82
C VAL A 237 -3.80 14.24 7.67
N ILE A 238 -3.40 14.71 6.49
CA ILE A 238 -4.20 14.62 5.27
C ILE A 238 -3.80 13.34 4.54
N SER A 239 -4.74 12.47 4.29
CA SER A 239 -4.54 11.21 3.55
C SER A 239 -5.09 11.29 2.14
N VAL A 240 -4.32 10.79 1.15
CA VAL A 240 -4.75 10.66 -0.25
C VAL A 240 -4.64 9.20 -0.68
N GLY A 241 -5.63 8.72 -1.41
CA GLY A 241 -5.65 7.34 -1.90
C GLY A 241 -6.11 6.35 -0.84
N LYS A 242 -5.40 5.22 -0.71
CA LYS A 242 -5.76 4.13 0.22
C LYS A 242 -5.30 4.35 1.67
N ILE A 243 -4.57 5.39 1.99
CA ILE A 243 -3.99 5.60 3.34
C ILE A 243 -5.05 5.50 4.43
N ASN A 244 -6.19 6.19 4.26
CA ASN A 244 -7.28 6.12 5.23
C ASN A 244 -7.79 4.68 5.47
N ASP A 245 -7.87 3.87 4.42
CA ASP A 245 -8.34 2.48 4.50
C ASP A 245 -7.27 1.57 5.15
N ILE A 246 -5.97 1.79 4.84
CA ILE A 246 -4.84 1.04 5.42
C ILE A 246 -4.75 1.25 6.93
N PHE A 247 -5.02 2.47 7.40
CA PHE A 247 -4.99 2.81 8.83
C PHE A 247 -6.38 2.79 9.49
N CYS A 248 -7.44 2.38 8.78
CA CYS A 248 -8.83 2.38 9.29
C CYS A 248 -9.25 3.73 9.87
N GLY A 249 -8.77 4.84 9.31
CA GLY A 249 -9.02 6.20 9.78
C GLY A 249 -8.26 6.62 11.03
N GLU A 250 -7.45 5.73 11.62
CA GLU A 250 -6.68 6.03 12.84
C GLU A 250 -5.61 7.09 12.54
N GLY A 251 -5.60 8.16 13.32
CA GLY A 251 -4.64 9.25 13.19
C GLY A 251 -4.87 10.18 11.99
N ILE A 252 -5.92 10.01 11.19
CA ILE A 252 -6.24 10.84 10.02
C ILE A 252 -7.15 12.00 10.41
N THR A 253 -6.88 13.20 9.90
CA THR A 253 -7.72 14.40 10.09
C THR A 253 -8.58 14.72 8.86
N GLU A 254 -8.05 14.50 7.66
CA GLU A 254 -8.77 14.66 6.39
C GLU A 254 -8.44 13.49 5.45
N ALA A 255 -9.45 12.96 4.74
CA ALA A 255 -9.27 11.82 3.83
C ALA A 255 -9.84 12.11 2.44
N LEU A 256 -8.97 12.01 1.42
CA LEU A 256 -9.31 12.17 0.01
C LEU A 256 -9.14 10.83 -0.72
N ARG A 257 -10.22 10.29 -1.23
CA ARG A 257 -10.16 9.09 -2.07
C ARG A 257 -9.72 9.42 -3.48
N SER A 258 -8.72 8.74 -3.99
CA SER A 258 -8.31 8.83 -5.39
C SER A 258 -8.98 7.76 -6.25
N LYS A 259 -9.17 8.06 -7.54
CA LYS A 259 -9.71 7.12 -8.54
C LYS A 259 -8.59 6.42 -9.31
N SER A 260 -7.39 6.99 -9.30
CA SER A 260 -6.17 6.52 -9.96
C SER A 260 -4.96 7.19 -9.33
N SER A 261 -3.75 6.74 -9.65
CA SER A 261 -2.52 7.40 -9.22
C SER A 261 -2.41 8.83 -9.78
N VAL A 262 -2.80 9.04 -11.02
CA VAL A 262 -2.85 10.39 -11.63
C VAL A 262 -3.77 11.30 -10.82
N HIS A 263 -5.00 10.87 -10.51
CA HIS A 263 -5.92 11.65 -9.68
C HIS A 263 -5.39 11.89 -8.25
N GLY A 264 -4.66 10.92 -7.68
CA GLY A 264 -3.98 11.11 -6.39
C GLY A 264 -2.91 12.20 -6.45
N MET A 265 -2.14 12.28 -7.54
CA MET A 265 -1.18 13.35 -7.76
C MET A 265 -1.84 14.70 -7.98
N GLU A 266 -2.95 14.78 -8.75
CA GLU A 266 -3.74 16.00 -8.92
C GLU A 266 -4.23 16.53 -7.57
N GLN A 267 -4.82 15.66 -6.73
CA GLN A 267 -5.24 16.03 -5.37
C GLN A 267 -4.05 16.51 -4.51
N THR A 268 -2.89 15.87 -4.61
CA THR A 268 -1.69 16.26 -3.86
C THR A 268 -1.17 17.63 -4.31
N ILE A 269 -1.21 17.91 -5.60
CA ILE A 269 -0.86 19.21 -6.18
C ILE A 269 -1.82 20.29 -5.70
N ASP A 270 -3.13 20.01 -5.63
CA ASP A 270 -4.14 20.92 -5.09
C ASP A 270 -3.95 21.18 -3.58
N ILE A 271 -3.50 20.17 -2.82
CA ILE A 271 -3.17 20.32 -1.39
C ILE A 271 -2.00 21.29 -1.18
N CYS A 272 -1.06 21.39 -2.12
CA CYS A 272 0.03 22.39 -2.03
C CYS A 272 -0.47 23.84 -1.98
N GLU A 273 -1.66 24.13 -2.52
CA GLU A 273 -2.27 25.46 -2.45
C GLU A 273 -2.95 25.75 -1.09
N LYS A 274 -3.17 24.72 -0.27
CA LYS A 274 -3.79 24.85 1.05
C LYS A 274 -2.77 25.27 2.10
N ASP A 275 -3.23 26.02 3.08
CA ASP A 275 -2.47 26.30 4.29
C ASP A 275 -2.79 25.23 5.34
N PHE A 276 -1.77 24.46 5.72
CA PHE A 276 -1.83 23.49 6.81
C PHE A 276 -0.46 23.32 7.46
N THR A 277 -0.42 22.77 8.64
CA THR A 277 0.82 22.36 9.31
C THR A 277 0.73 20.89 9.69
N GLY A 278 1.59 20.06 9.10
CA GLY A 278 1.54 18.61 9.37
C GLY A 278 1.95 17.78 8.17
N LEU A 279 1.28 16.66 8.00
CA LEU A 279 1.59 15.62 7.04
C LEU A 279 0.50 15.50 5.95
N CYS A 280 0.91 15.46 4.68
CA CYS A 280 0.13 14.91 3.59
C CYS A 280 0.71 13.55 3.20
N TYR A 281 -0.04 12.46 3.42
CA TYR A 281 0.38 11.09 3.19
C TYR A 281 -0.40 10.49 2.03
N VAL A 282 0.30 10.09 0.97
CA VAL A 282 -0.26 9.74 -0.33
C VAL A 282 0.12 8.31 -0.70
N ASN A 283 -0.85 7.50 -1.12
CA ASN A 283 -0.60 6.20 -1.74
C ASN A 283 -1.08 6.20 -3.19
N LEU A 284 -0.18 5.90 -4.12
CA LEU A 284 -0.42 5.83 -5.56
C LEU A 284 -0.55 4.36 -6.00
N VAL A 285 -1.77 3.85 -5.94
CA VAL A 285 -2.09 2.42 -5.98
C VAL A 285 -1.97 1.75 -7.35
N ASP A 286 -1.99 2.50 -8.47
CA ASP A 286 -2.06 1.90 -9.82
C ASP A 286 -0.77 1.16 -10.18
N PHE A 287 0.37 1.56 -9.63
CA PHE A 287 1.65 0.89 -9.80
C PHE A 287 1.54 -0.60 -9.47
N ASP A 288 0.98 -0.90 -8.30
CA ASP A 288 0.74 -2.26 -7.84
C ASP A 288 -0.47 -2.91 -8.54
N ALA A 289 -1.65 -2.30 -8.38
CA ALA A 289 -2.93 -2.91 -8.73
C ALA A 289 -3.12 -3.12 -10.24
N LEU A 290 -2.61 -2.22 -11.09
CA LEU A 290 -2.77 -2.29 -12.55
C LEU A 290 -1.54 -2.88 -13.24
N TRP A 291 -0.35 -2.70 -12.68
CA TRP A 291 0.88 -3.02 -13.40
C TRP A 291 1.68 -4.14 -12.73
N GLY A 292 1.95 -4.07 -11.43
CA GLY A 292 2.67 -5.09 -10.68
C GLY A 292 1.95 -6.44 -10.69
N HIS A 293 0.75 -6.52 -10.13
CA HIS A 293 -0.05 -7.76 -10.11
C HIS A 293 -0.42 -8.32 -11.49
N ARG A 294 -0.48 -7.48 -12.51
CA ARG A 294 -0.79 -7.90 -13.89
C ARG A 294 0.44 -8.21 -14.73
N ARG A 295 1.64 -8.14 -14.14
CA ARG A 295 2.91 -8.42 -14.84
C ARG A 295 3.07 -7.59 -16.13
N ASN A 296 2.63 -6.34 -16.11
CA ASN A 296 2.71 -5.44 -17.24
C ASN A 296 3.86 -4.44 -17.08
N VAL A 297 5.06 -4.84 -17.50
CA VAL A 297 6.29 -4.04 -17.42
C VAL A 297 6.15 -2.69 -18.12
N THR A 298 5.61 -2.69 -19.35
CA THR A 298 5.43 -1.47 -20.14
C THR A 298 4.47 -0.50 -19.46
N GLY A 299 3.31 -0.99 -19.00
CA GLY A 299 2.35 -0.14 -18.28
C GLY A 299 2.93 0.42 -16.98
N TYR A 300 3.79 -0.34 -16.28
CA TYR A 300 4.47 0.13 -15.08
C TYR A 300 5.45 1.25 -15.40
N GLY A 301 6.30 1.08 -16.43
CA GLY A 301 7.23 2.12 -16.88
C GLY A 301 6.52 3.41 -17.32
N GLU A 302 5.44 3.29 -18.10
CA GLU A 302 4.60 4.43 -18.49
C GLU A 302 3.94 5.12 -17.29
N GLU A 303 3.60 4.40 -16.22
CA GLU A 303 3.07 5.00 -14.99
C GLU A 303 4.16 5.79 -14.25
N ILE A 304 5.39 5.30 -14.21
CA ILE A 304 6.53 6.04 -13.64
C ILE A 304 6.76 7.35 -14.43
N GLU A 305 6.68 7.33 -15.76
CA GLU A 305 6.79 8.54 -16.57
C GLU A 305 5.64 9.53 -16.33
N ARG A 306 4.41 9.05 -16.18
CA ARG A 306 3.25 9.89 -15.82
C ARG A 306 3.40 10.51 -14.44
N PHE A 307 3.88 9.72 -13.49
CA PHE A 307 4.21 10.22 -12.16
C PHE A 307 5.27 11.31 -12.21
N ASP A 308 6.36 11.10 -12.94
CA ASP A 308 7.48 12.07 -13.06
C ASP A 308 7.03 13.44 -13.59
N LYS A 309 6.11 13.45 -14.56
CA LYS A 309 5.52 14.70 -15.08
C LYS A 309 4.74 15.45 -13.99
N ASN A 310 3.90 14.75 -13.23
CA ASN A 310 3.17 15.35 -12.12
C ASN A 310 4.09 15.75 -10.96
N LEU A 311 5.16 14.98 -10.73
CA LEU A 311 6.20 15.31 -9.75
C LEU A 311 6.87 16.64 -10.06
N GLY A 312 7.18 16.91 -11.33
CA GLY A 312 7.71 18.21 -11.76
C GLY A 312 6.79 19.37 -11.38
N ILE A 313 5.49 19.23 -11.65
CA ILE A 313 4.47 20.23 -11.27
C ILE A 313 4.39 20.41 -9.75
N LEU A 314 4.39 19.31 -8.99
CA LEU A 314 4.39 19.34 -7.54
C LEU A 314 5.62 20.09 -6.99
N MET A 315 6.81 19.75 -7.47
CA MET A 315 8.07 20.36 -7.04
C MET A 315 8.09 21.90 -7.27
N GLU A 316 7.48 22.38 -8.35
CA GLU A 316 7.34 23.81 -8.59
C GLU A 316 6.45 24.50 -7.56
N LYS A 317 5.39 23.82 -7.08
CA LYS A 317 4.42 24.36 -6.12
C LYS A 317 4.82 24.23 -4.66
N LEU A 318 5.78 23.36 -4.31
CA LEU A 318 6.32 23.29 -2.96
C LEU A 318 6.82 24.66 -2.48
N ARG A 319 6.65 24.94 -1.19
CA ARG A 319 7.22 26.11 -0.51
C ARG A 319 8.65 25.80 -0.04
N ASP A 320 9.40 26.81 0.33
CA ASP A 320 10.78 26.65 0.79
C ASP A 320 10.87 25.85 2.11
N ASP A 321 9.81 25.86 2.90
CA ASP A 321 9.68 25.15 4.17
C ASP A 321 8.83 23.86 4.07
N ASP A 322 8.63 23.33 2.86
CA ASP A 322 8.05 22.02 2.63
C ASP A 322 9.15 20.95 2.51
N LEU A 323 8.85 19.74 2.97
CA LEU A 323 9.63 18.54 2.72
C LEU A 323 8.82 17.56 1.90
N LEU A 324 9.38 17.11 0.79
CA LEU A 324 8.86 16.00 -0.02
C LEU A 324 9.67 14.74 0.30
N ILE A 325 8.99 13.63 0.56
CA ILE A 325 9.58 12.29 0.68
C ILE A 325 8.89 11.38 -0.34
N LEU A 326 9.68 10.75 -1.20
CA LEU A 326 9.23 9.69 -2.11
C LEU A 326 9.73 8.36 -1.60
N THR A 327 8.86 7.35 -1.58
CA THR A 327 9.18 6.00 -1.13
C THR A 327 8.25 4.96 -1.77
N ALA A 328 8.42 3.70 -1.42
CA ALA A 328 7.49 2.61 -1.70
C ALA A 328 7.26 1.79 -0.43
N ASP A 329 6.26 0.94 -0.44
CA ASP A 329 5.86 0.12 0.71
C ASP A 329 6.33 -1.34 0.61
N HIS A 330 6.61 -1.83 -0.58
CA HIS A 330 7.18 -3.15 -0.92
C HIS A 330 7.64 -3.17 -2.38
N GLY A 331 8.06 -4.32 -2.90
CA GLY A 331 8.26 -4.59 -4.32
C GLY A 331 7.08 -5.36 -4.93
N ASN A 332 6.95 -5.32 -6.25
CA ASN A 332 6.09 -6.21 -7.03
C ASN A 332 6.62 -6.31 -8.46
N ASP A 333 7.74 -6.99 -8.61
CA ASP A 333 8.47 -7.12 -9.87
C ASP A 333 7.60 -7.71 -10.98
N PRO A 334 7.26 -6.92 -12.02
CA PRO A 334 6.37 -7.36 -13.07
C PRO A 334 6.99 -8.40 -14.01
N THR A 335 8.29 -8.69 -13.87
CA THR A 335 8.98 -9.75 -14.62
C THR A 335 9.02 -11.06 -13.84
N TYR A 336 8.73 -11.03 -12.54
CA TYR A 336 8.83 -12.19 -11.67
C TYR A 336 7.64 -13.14 -11.80
N LYS A 337 7.83 -14.39 -11.39
CA LYS A 337 6.79 -15.44 -11.42
C LYS A 337 5.64 -15.15 -10.44
N GLY A 338 4.48 -15.70 -10.75
CA GLY A 338 3.29 -15.53 -9.89
C GLY A 338 2.70 -14.11 -9.99
N THR A 339 1.93 -13.72 -9.01
CA THR A 339 1.26 -12.42 -8.94
C THR A 339 1.38 -11.76 -7.56
N ASP A 340 2.20 -12.33 -6.67
CA ASP A 340 2.43 -11.83 -5.32
C ASP A 340 3.46 -10.71 -5.31
N HIS A 341 3.47 -9.93 -4.23
CA HIS A 341 4.49 -8.92 -3.96
C HIS A 341 5.87 -9.54 -3.78
N THR A 342 6.91 -8.74 -3.94
CA THR A 342 8.30 -9.16 -3.82
C THR A 342 9.01 -8.46 -2.66
N ARG A 343 9.88 -9.20 -1.95
CA ARG A 343 10.63 -8.73 -0.79
C ARG A 343 11.85 -7.95 -1.25
N GLU A 344 11.72 -6.64 -1.35
CA GLU A 344 12.72 -5.75 -1.89
C GLU A 344 13.04 -4.60 -0.94
N TYR A 345 14.23 -4.03 -1.09
CA TYR A 345 14.49 -2.67 -0.62
C TYR A 345 13.55 -1.69 -1.30
N VAL A 346 13.23 -0.60 -0.61
CA VAL A 346 12.44 0.49 -1.19
C VAL A 346 13.25 1.80 -1.23
N PRO A 347 12.97 2.70 -2.19
CA PRO A 347 13.65 3.98 -2.24
C PRO A 347 13.20 4.89 -1.09
N PHE A 348 14.11 5.71 -0.61
CA PHE A 348 13.85 6.90 0.17
C PHE A 348 14.51 8.07 -0.53
N ILE A 349 13.73 9.06 -0.96
CA ILE A 349 14.24 10.26 -1.59
C ILE A 349 13.58 11.45 -0.92
N ALA A 350 14.37 12.32 -0.31
CA ALA A 350 13.90 13.53 0.36
C ALA A 350 14.34 14.79 -0.42
N TYR A 351 13.44 15.75 -0.55
CA TYR A 351 13.71 17.01 -1.23
C TYR A 351 12.98 18.18 -0.57
N SER A 352 13.67 19.29 -0.46
CA SER A 352 13.10 20.61 -0.13
C SER A 352 13.81 21.68 -0.96
N LYS A 353 13.11 22.75 -1.32
CA LYS A 353 13.74 23.92 -1.96
C LYS A 353 14.80 24.57 -1.08
N SER A 354 14.71 24.41 0.24
CA SER A 354 15.71 24.92 1.19
C SER A 354 16.91 24.01 1.40
N MET A 355 16.93 22.80 0.83
CA MET A 355 18.10 21.92 0.91
C MET A 355 19.29 22.53 0.18
N LYS A 356 20.45 22.54 0.85
CA LYS A 356 21.69 23.14 0.31
C LYS A 356 22.46 22.19 -0.59
N CYS A 357 22.32 20.88 -0.40
CA CYS A 357 22.99 19.85 -1.19
C CYS A 357 22.16 18.57 -1.16
N GLY A 358 22.21 17.85 -2.28
CA GLY A 358 21.73 16.47 -2.36
C GLY A 358 22.85 15.46 -2.10
N GLY A 359 22.55 14.19 -2.34
CA GLY A 359 23.50 13.08 -2.23
C GLY A 359 22.99 11.93 -1.38
N ALA A 360 23.74 10.82 -1.41
CA ALA A 360 23.42 9.64 -0.64
C ALA A 360 23.56 9.88 0.86
N ILE A 361 22.71 9.22 1.63
CA ILE A 361 22.83 9.03 3.07
C ILE A 361 22.97 7.53 3.37
N ASP A 362 23.29 7.17 4.61
CA ASP A 362 23.49 5.77 4.99
C ASP A 362 22.20 4.94 4.78
N GLU A 363 22.37 3.64 4.49
CA GLU A 363 21.26 2.70 4.34
C GLU A 363 20.56 2.49 5.68
N GLU A 364 19.23 2.43 5.64
CA GLU A 364 18.41 2.30 6.82
C GLU A 364 17.76 0.90 6.94
N ALA A 365 17.79 0.37 8.15
CA ALA A 365 17.32 -0.98 8.46
C ALA A 365 15.82 -1.08 8.71
N THR A 366 15.07 0.01 8.54
CA THR A 366 13.61 0.04 8.73
C THR A 366 12.96 1.20 7.99
N PHE A 367 11.73 0.98 7.50
CA PHE A 367 10.88 2.05 6.94
C PHE A 367 10.45 3.06 8.01
N ALA A 368 10.54 2.70 9.28
CA ALA A 368 10.05 3.52 10.39
C ALA A 368 10.86 4.82 10.61
N VAL A 369 12.02 4.96 9.96
CA VAL A 369 12.75 6.24 9.94
C VAL A 369 11.89 7.37 9.36
N ILE A 370 10.93 7.07 8.45
CA ILE A 370 10.01 8.05 7.88
C ILE A 370 9.14 8.67 8.97
N GLY A 371 8.38 7.86 9.70
CA GLY A 371 7.48 8.33 10.77
C GLY A 371 8.24 9.00 11.92
N ALA A 372 9.40 8.45 12.30
CA ALA A 372 10.25 9.02 13.34
C ALA A 372 10.80 10.39 12.93
N THR A 373 11.23 10.56 11.67
CA THR A 373 11.72 11.85 11.14
C THR A 373 10.60 12.90 11.08
N ILE A 374 9.40 12.49 10.66
CA ILE A 374 8.23 13.39 10.65
C ILE A 374 7.89 13.85 12.07
N ALA A 375 7.81 12.92 13.02
CA ALA A 375 7.52 13.24 14.42
C ALA A 375 8.57 14.18 15.02
N ASP A 376 9.84 13.90 14.79
CA ASP A 376 10.97 14.74 15.26
C ASP A 376 10.90 16.15 14.69
N ASN A 377 10.62 16.32 13.38
CA ASN A 377 10.44 17.63 12.74
C ASN A 377 9.41 18.50 13.46
N PHE A 378 8.33 17.90 13.95
CA PHE A 378 7.27 18.62 14.66
C PHE A 378 7.46 18.64 16.18
N GLY A 379 8.55 18.04 16.71
CA GLY A 379 8.81 17.93 18.15
C GLY A 379 7.78 17.03 18.86
N VAL A 380 7.20 16.08 18.12
CA VAL A 380 6.20 15.14 18.62
C VAL A 380 6.90 13.84 19.02
N LYS A 381 6.59 13.33 20.20
CA LYS A 381 7.14 12.06 20.67
C LYS A 381 6.43 10.88 19.98
N MET A 382 7.20 9.96 19.43
CA MET A 382 6.68 8.70 18.92
C MET A 382 5.98 7.89 20.03
N PRO A 383 4.86 7.19 19.72
CA PRO A 383 4.18 6.34 20.69
C PRO A 383 5.08 5.23 21.25
N GLU A 384 4.78 4.80 22.48
CA GLU A 384 5.50 3.68 23.08
C GLU A 384 5.31 2.39 22.28
N GLY A 385 6.38 1.63 22.11
CA GLY A 385 6.39 0.38 21.34
C GLY A 385 6.61 0.57 19.83
N THR A 386 6.74 1.81 19.34
CA THR A 386 7.14 2.07 17.96
C THR A 386 8.64 1.86 17.76
N ILE A 387 9.01 1.50 16.52
CA ILE A 387 10.41 1.38 16.08
C ILE A 387 10.81 2.59 15.23
N GLY A 388 12.09 2.66 14.84
CA GLY A 388 12.66 3.70 14.01
C GLY A 388 13.35 4.79 14.80
N HIS A 389 14.14 5.59 14.10
CA HIS A 389 14.83 6.78 14.60
C HIS A 389 14.77 7.90 13.56
N SER A 390 15.01 9.12 13.98
CA SER A 390 14.98 10.28 13.09
C SER A 390 16.29 10.41 12.32
N ILE A 391 16.17 10.71 11.04
CA ILE A 391 17.28 11.09 10.14
C ILE A 391 17.15 12.57 9.71
N LEU A 392 16.39 13.38 10.45
CA LEU A 392 16.12 14.79 10.13
C LEU A 392 17.39 15.63 9.98
N GLU A 393 18.44 15.33 10.75
CA GLU A 393 19.71 16.06 10.69
C GLU A 393 20.47 15.81 9.37
N GLU A 394 20.17 14.71 8.68
CA GLU A 394 20.78 14.35 7.41
C GLU A 394 20.05 14.97 6.21
N LEU A 395 18.87 15.53 6.42
CA LEU A 395 18.01 16.16 5.42
C LEU A 395 18.21 17.71 5.47
#